data_dd43b244ae26e19f4e7ccd4af5c2d16d
#
_entry.id   dd43b244ae26e19f4e7ccd4af5c2d16d
#
_cell.length_a   1.000
_cell.length_b   1.000
_cell.length_c   1.000
_cell.angle_alpha   90.00
_cell.angle_beta   90.00
_cell.angle_gamma   90.00
#
_symmetry.space_group_name_H-M   'P 1'
#
loop_
_entity.id
_entity.type
_entity.pdbx_description
1 polymer ?
#
loop_
_entity_poly.entity_id
_entity_poly.type
_entity_poly.pdbx_seq_one_letter_code
_entity_poly.pdbx_strand_id
1 'polypeptide(L)'
;MRPLSFSCLASCPQFSTLMKEDSPMTMHWQPTADLANLRQRAAILASIREFFAHRGVLEVDTPAMSQATVTDIHLHTFNTEFVGPGFADGQTLYLMTSPEFHMKRLLSAGSGPIYQICKSFRNEESGRYHNPEFTMLEWYRPGFDHHALMDEMDALLQQVLSCGAAERMSYQQAFLQVLSVCPLTASMDELKQAALPLNLGDVAAHETDRDTLLQLMFSMGVESVIGQQVPVFVYDFPASQAALARISPADSRVAERFEVYFQGIELANGFHELSDGDEQQARFEADNAKRLTMGLTEQPIDHHLVAALKAGFPDCAGVALGIDRLIMLALGQTHIAQVTAFPVTIA
;
A
#
# COMPACT_ATOMS: atom_id res chain seq x y z
N MET A 1 28.11 -13.88 18.76
CA MET A 1 27.02 -13.04 19.23
C MET A 1 25.75 -13.54 18.56
N ARG A 2 24.75 -13.96 19.29
CA ARG A 2 23.52 -14.54 18.73
C ARG A 2 22.58 -13.40 18.31
N PRO A 3 21.86 -13.49 17.19
CA PRO A 3 20.85 -12.50 16.81
C PRO A 3 19.70 -12.55 17.81
N LEU A 4 19.27 -11.38 18.28
CA LEU A 4 18.07 -11.20 19.09
C LEU A 4 16.85 -11.41 18.19
N SER A 5 16.15 -12.52 18.40
CA SER A 5 14.84 -12.77 17.82
C SER A 5 13.84 -11.76 18.39
N PHE A 6 13.13 -11.05 17.53
CA PHE A 6 11.97 -10.24 17.87
C PHE A 6 10.80 -11.15 18.31
N SER A 7 10.84 -11.61 19.55
CA SER A 7 9.74 -12.30 20.23
C SER A 7 9.48 -11.62 21.57
N CYS A 8 9.05 -10.37 21.56
CA CYS A 8 8.71 -9.68 22.79
C CYS A 8 7.58 -8.67 22.58
N LEU A 9 6.40 -9.15 22.20
CA LEU A 9 5.11 -8.46 22.38
C LEU A 9 4.00 -9.48 22.72
N ALA A 10 4.31 -10.40 23.63
CA ALA A 10 3.34 -11.35 24.19
C ALA A 10 3.45 -11.34 25.72
N SER A 11 3.14 -10.23 26.36
CA SER A 11 2.82 -10.22 27.78
C SER A 11 1.86 -9.08 28.13
N CYS A 12 0.64 -9.15 27.58
CA CYS A 12 -0.53 -8.49 28.16
C CYS A 12 -1.38 -9.59 28.84
N PRO A 13 -1.52 -9.58 30.19
CA PRO A 13 -2.13 -10.69 30.92
C PRO A 13 -3.67 -10.71 30.92
N GLN A 14 -4.33 -10.15 29.91
CA GLN A 14 -5.80 -10.08 29.87
C GLN A 14 -6.46 -10.86 28.72
N PHE A 15 -5.72 -11.68 27.98
CA PHE A 15 -6.31 -12.52 26.91
C PHE A 15 -6.46 -14.00 27.28
N SER A 16 -6.23 -14.38 28.53
CA SER A 16 -6.26 -15.81 28.97
C SER A 16 -7.58 -16.31 29.57
N THR A 17 -8.70 -15.61 29.39
CA THR A 17 -9.95 -16.04 30.03
C THR A 17 -11.15 -16.17 29.08
N LEU A 18 -10.93 -16.58 27.83
CA LEU A 18 -12.03 -16.95 26.90
C LEU A 18 -11.69 -18.16 26.01
N MET A 19 -10.90 -19.09 26.50
CA MET A 19 -10.93 -20.47 26.00
C MET A 19 -11.90 -21.25 26.89
N LYS A 20 -13.20 -21.21 26.61
CA LYS A 20 -14.13 -22.21 27.08
C LYS A 20 -13.88 -23.47 26.27
N GLU A 21 -13.51 -24.53 27.01
CA GLU A 21 -13.38 -25.89 26.54
C GLU A 21 -14.67 -26.43 25.89
N ASP A 22 -14.47 -27.20 24.81
CA ASP A 22 -15.34 -28.25 24.28
C ASP A 22 -16.81 -27.91 23.96
N SER A 23 -17.00 -27.07 22.94
CA SER A 23 -18.09 -27.31 21.99
C SER A 23 -17.52 -28.03 20.76
N PRO A 24 -18.23 -29.01 20.14
CA PRO A 24 -17.82 -29.59 18.86
C PRO A 24 -17.62 -28.45 17.90
N MET A 25 -16.50 -28.45 17.16
CA MET A 25 -16.21 -27.45 16.11
C MET A 25 -17.41 -27.42 15.18
N THR A 26 -18.32 -26.50 15.41
CA THR A 26 -19.35 -26.17 14.43
C THR A 26 -18.58 -25.52 13.29
N MET A 27 -18.39 -26.27 12.21
CA MET A 27 -17.79 -25.74 10.98
C MET A 27 -18.66 -24.58 10.51
N HIS A 28 -18.16 -23.35 10.73
CA HIS A 28 -18.83 -22.15 10.28
C HIS A 28 -18.59 -21.99 8.77
N TRP A 29 -19.51 -22.57 7.96
CA TRP A 29 -19.49 -22.44 6.50
C TRP A 29 -20.05 -21.11 6.01
N GLN A 30 -20.64 -20.32 6.89
CA GLN A 30 -21.27 -19.05 6.57
C GLN A 30 -20.23 -17.95 6.40
N PRO A 31 -20.49 -16.96 5.51
CA PRO A 31 -19.64 -15.80 5.38
C PRO A 31 -19.63 -14.96 6.68
N THR A 32 -18.53 -14.25 6.92
CA THR A 32 -18.44 -13.28 8.03
C THR A 32 -19.22 -12.01 7.74
N ALA A 33 -19.25 -11.58 6.48
CA ALA A 33 -20.02 -10.41 6.06
C ALA A 33 -21.49 -10.75 5.86
N ASP A 34 -22.38 -9.87 6.30
CA ASP A 34 -23.78 -9.96 5.99
C ASP A 34 -24.03 -9.92 4.48
N LEU A 35 -25.02 -10.67 3.98
CA LEU A 35 -25.39 -10.68 2.57
C LEU A 35 -25.83 -9.30 2.06
N ALA A 36 -26.35 -8.43 2.93
CA ALA A 36 -26.65 -7.04 2.60
C ALA A 36 -25.38 -6.26 2.25
N ASN A 37 -24.33 -6.38 3.07
CA ASN A 37 -23.00 -5.76 2.82
C ASN A 37 -22.37 -6.30 1.54
N LEU A 38 -22.47 -7.61 1.28
CA LEU A 38 -21.94 -8.20 0.02
C LEU A 38 -22.68 -7.68 -1.22
N ARG A 39 -24.00 -7.45 -1.15
CA ARG A 39 -24.76 -6.83 -2.25
C ARG A 39 -24.35 -5.37 -2.47
N GLN A 40 -24.15 -4.61 -1.38
CA GLN A 40 -23.67 -3.22 -1.48
C GLN A 40 -22.24 -3.16 -2.01
N ARG A 41 -21.35 -4.08 -1.58
CA ARG A 41 -20.03 -4.24 -2.17
C ARG A 41 -20.09 -4.41 -3.68
N ALA A 42 -20.96 -5.29 -4.18
CA ALA A 42 -21.14 -5.51 -5.61
C ALA A 42 -21.63 -4.24 -6.34
N ALA A 43 -22.56 -3.50 -5.74
CA ALA A 43 -23.04 -2.23 -6.29
C ALA A 43 -21.95 -1.16 -6.34
N ILE A 44 -21.13 -1.02 -5.29
CA ILE A 44 -19.98 -0.09 -5.26
C ILE A 44 -18.96 -0.47 -6.35
N LEU A 45 -18.62 -1.74 -6.50
CA LEU A 45 -17.71 -2.18 -7.56
C LEU A 45 -18.26 -1.87 -8.96
N ALA A 46 -19.56 -2.02 -9.18
CA ALA A 46 -20.20 -1.63 -10.43
C ALA A 46 -20.08 -0.12 -10.67
N SER A 47 -20.35 0.71 -9.66
CA SER A 47 -20.24 2.17 -9.77
C SER A 47 -18.80 2.64 -10.02
N ILE A 48 -17.79 1.96 -9.48
CA ILE A 48 -16.37 2.23 -9.77
C ILE A 48 -16.07 1.93 -11.25
N ARG A 49 -16.57 0.82 -11.80
CA ARG A 49 -16.40 0.51 -13.23
C ARG A 49 -17.06 1.56 -14.11
N GLU A 50 -18.25 2.00 -13.76
CA GLU A 50 -18.95 3.09 -14.49
C GLU A 50 -18.15 4.41 -14.42
N PHE A 51 -17.54 4.73 -13.28
CA PHE A 51 -16.70 5.91 -13.11
C PHE A 51 -15.53 5.93 -14.11
N PHE A 52 -14.82 4.80 -14.29
CA PHE A 52 -13.73 4.67 -15.24
C PHE A 52 -14.21 4.58 -16.68
N ALA A 53 -15.30 3.88 -16.95
CA ALA A 53 -15.90 3.79 -18.29
C ALA A 53 -16.28 5.17 -18.85
N HIS A 54 -16.89 6.05 -18.03
CA HIS A 54 -17.23 7.42 -18.42
C HIS A 54 -15.98 8.30 -18.70
N ARG A 55 -14.81 7.92 -18.21
CA ARG A 55 -13.53 8.60 -18.42
C ARG A 55 -12.67 8.00 -19.50
N GLY A 56 -13.19 6.98 -20.20
CA GLY A 56 -12.47 6.27 -21.26
C GLY A 56 -11.22 5.53 -20.77
N VAL A 57 -11.21 5.09 -19.52
CA VAL A 57 -10.12 4.29 -18.93
C VAL A 57 -10.42 2.81 -19.16
N LEU A 58 -9.48 2.10 -19.78
CA LEU A 58 -9.64 0.68 -20.13
C LEU A 58 -9.48 -0.23 -18.90
N GLU A 59 -10.46 -1.10 -18.63
CA GLU A 59 -10.27 -2.19 -17.66
C GLU A 59 -9.32 -3.24 -18.26
N VAL A 60 -8.27 -3.59 -17.52
CA VAL A 60 -7.29 -4.60 -17.93
C VAL A 60 -7.26 -5.74 -16.91
N ASP A 61 -6.72 -6.87 -17.34
CA ASP A 61 -6.46 -8.04 -16.50
C ASP A 61 -5.00 -8.48 -16.66
N THR A 62 -4.29 -8.62 -15.55
CA THR A 62 -2.87 -9.03 -15.53
C THR A 62 -2.69 -10.23 -14.60
N PRO A 63 -1.63 -11.03 -14.79
CA PRO A 63 -1.42 -12.22 -13.97
C PRO A 63 -1.31 -11.92 -12.48
N ALA A 64 -1.94 -12.75 -11.66
CA ALA A 64 -1.82 -12.72 -10.20
C ALA A 64 -0.51 -13.35 -9.71
N MET A 65 0.23 -14.06 -10.57
CA MET A 65 1.52 -14.69 -10.26
C MET A 65 2.58 -14.24 -11.27
N SER A 66 3.81 -14.05 -10.80
CA SER A 66 4.96 -13.64 -11.62
C SER A 66 6.22 -14.39 -11.23
N GLN A 67 7.21 -14.41 -12.13
CA GLN A 67 8.54 -14.94 -11.87
C GLN A 67 9.42 -14.00 -11.02
N ALA A 68 9.00 -12.74 -10.88
CA ALA A 68 9.64 -11.72 -10.06
C ALA A 68 8.63 -11.08 -9.12
N THR A 69 9.11 -10.33 -8.14
CA THR A 69 8.27 -9.66 -7.16
C THR A 69 8.88 -8.31 -6.76
N VAL A 70 8.20 -7.59 -5.85
CA VAL A 70 8.70 -6.33 -5.30
C VAL A 70 9.94 -6.57 -4.44
N THR A 71 10.89 -5.62 -4.50
CA THR A 71 12.11 -5.64 -3.69
C THR A 71 11.94 -4.89 -2.37
N ASP A 72 10.84 -4.17 -2.18
CA ASP A 72 10.54 -3.40 -0.97
C ASP A 72 10.78 -4.24 0.30
N ILE A 73 11.50 -3.66 1.26
CA ILE A 73 11.90 -4.32 2.50
C ILE A 73 10.73 -4.54 3.48
N HIS A 74 9.63 -3.80 3.32
CA HIS A 74 8.45 -3.83 4.18
C HIS A 74 7.33 -4.71 3.60
N LEU A 75 7.47 -5.19 2.36
CA LEU A 75 6.47 -6.05 1.73
C LEU A 75 6.93 -7.50 1.70
N HIS A 76 6.13 -8.37 2.29
CA HIS A 76 6.36 -9.81 2.33
C HIS A 76 5.47 -10.50 1.31
N THR A 77 6.07 -11.27 0.39
CA THR A 77 5.38 -11.94 -0.70
C THR A 77 5.11 -13.40 -0.37
N PHE A 78 4.00 -13.93 -0.89
CA PHE A 78 3.81 -15.37 -0.98
C PHE A 78 4.50 -15.91 -2.22
N ASN A 79 5.04 -17.12 -2.14
CA ASN A 79 5.55 -17.83 -3.29
C ASN A 79 4.94 -19.24 -3.39
N THR A 80 4.98 -19.79 -4.58
CA THR A 80 4.59 -21.16 -4.89
C THR A 80 5.51 -21.73 -5.97
N GLU A 81 5.44 -23.04 -6.19
CA GLU A 81 6.21 -23.72 -7.23
C GLU A 81 5.28 -24.22 -8.33
N PHE A 82 5.56 -23.84 -9.56
CA PHE A 82 4.90 -24.37 -10.74
C PHE A 82 5.71 -25.53 -11.32
N VAL A 83 5.11 -26.71 -11.42
CA VAL A 83 5.71 -27.88 -12.05
C VAL A 83 4.83 -28.29 -13.22
N GLY A 84 5.40 -28.40 -14.42
CA GLY A 84 4.63 -28.71 -15.62
C GLY A 84 5.50 -28.85 -16.86
N PRO A 85 4.88 -29.00 -18.05
CA PRO A 85 5.61 -29.08 -19.31
C PRO A 85 6.55 -27.87 -19.50
N GLY A 86 7.83 -28.13 -19.73
CA GLY A 86 8.89 -27.11 -19.84
C GLY A 86 9.48 -26.63 -18.51
N PHE A 87 8.92 -27.06 -17.35
CA PHE A 87 9.35 -26.69 -16.00
C PHE A 87 9.39 -27.93 -15.08
N ALA A 88 10.07 -28.99 -15.53
CA ALA A 88 10.14 -30.27 -14.81
C ALA A 88 10.84 -30.15 -13.45
N ASP A 89 11.81 -29.24 -13.33
CA ASP A 89 12.57 -28.96 -12.11
C ASP A 89 11.88 -27.94 -11.20
N GLY A 90 10.68 -27.47 -11.59
CA GLY A 90 9.94 -26.44 -10.88
C GLY A 90 10.34 -25.01 -11.30
N GLN A 91 9.38 -24.09 -11.21
CA GLN A 91 9.56 -22.65 -11.38
C GLN A 91 8.92 -21.94 -10.19
N THR A 92 9.71 -21.23 -9.43
CA THR A 92 9.15 -20.37 -8.36
C THR A 92 8.34 -19.24 -8.97
N LEU A 93 7.11 -19.08 -8.50
CA LEU A 93 6.22 -17.98 -8.83
C LEU A 93 5.83 -17.24 -7.54
N TYR A 94 5.71 -15.93 -7.65
CA TYR A 94 5.33 -15.05 -6.55
C TYR A 94 3.91 -14.54 -6.78
N LEU A 95 3.06 -14.58 -5.74
CA LEU A 95 1.76 -13.93 -5.76
C LEU A 95 1.99 -12.41 -5.68
N MET A 96 1.36 -11.66 -6.60
CA MET A 96 1.61 -10.23 -6.75
C MET A 96 1.04 -9.43 -5.58
N THR A 97 1.86 -8.53 -5.01
CA THR A 97 1.44 -7.59 -3.97
C THR A 97 0.63 -6.42 -4.53
N SER A 98 0.72 -6.18 -5.84
CA SER A 98 0.02 -5.19 -6.65
C SER A 98 0.16 -5.59 -8.13
N PRO A 99 -0.74 -5.21 -9.03
CA PRO A 99 -0.61 -5.43 -10.47
C PRO A 99 0.36 -4.47 -11.17
N GLU A 100 0.99 -3.54 -10.45
CA GLU A 100 1.78 -2.42 -10.94
C GLU A 100 2.77 -2.79 -12.05
N PHE A 101 3.62 -3.81 -11.80
CA PHE A 101 4.70 -4.16 -12.73
C PHE A 101 4.18 -4.59 -14.10
N HIS A 102 3.08 -5.35 -14.13
CA HIS A 102 2.46 -5.76 -15.38
C HIS A 102 1.67 -4.61 -16.03
N MET A 103 0.99 -3.77 -15.26
CA MET A 103 0.27 -2.61 -15.79
C MET A 103 1.23 -1.58 -16.39
N LYS A 104 2.37 -1.32 -15.77
CA LYS A 104 3.43 -0.45 -16.34
C LYS A 104 3.97 -0.98 -17.67
N ARG A 105 4.09 -2.30 -17.82
CA ARG A 105 4.47 -2.91 -19.11
C ARG A 105 3.40 -2.69 -20.20
N LEU A 106 2.11 -2.72 -19.84
CA LEU A 106 1.02 -2.36 -20.76
C LEU A 106 1.08 -0.88 -21.18
N LEU A 107 1.39 0.01 -20.25
CA LEU A 107 1.57 1.44 -20.54
C LEU A 107 2.73 1.68 -21.53
N SER A 108 3.88 1.02 -21.30
CA SER A 108 5.01 1.06 -22.24
C SER A 108 4.66 0.48 -23.62
N ALA A 109 3.73 -0.47 -23.68
CA ALA A 109 3.21 -1.02 -24.93
C ALA A 109 2.15 -0.14 -25.62
N GLY A 110 1.82 1.02 -25.02
CA GLY A 110 0.89 1.99 -25.62
C GLY A 110 -0.58 1.73 -25.31
N SER A 111 -0.93 1.11 -24.19
CA SER A 111 -2.32 0.84 -23.81
C SER A 111 -3.20 2.09 -23.64
N GLY A 112 -2.59 3.26 -23.41
CA GLY A 112 -3.30 4.44 -22.95
C GLY A 112 -3.72 4.31 -21.46
N PRO A 113 -4.72 5.09 -21.00
CA PRO A 113 -5.17 5.03 -19.61
C PRO A 113 -5.83 3.69 -19.28
N ILE A 114 -5.42 3.07 -18.18
CA ILE A 114 -5.88 1.74 -17.76
C ILE A 114 -6.21 1.68 -16.28
N TYR A 115 -7.11 0.78 -15.90
CA TYR A 115 -7.35 0.41 -14.50
C TYR A 115 -7.55 -1.11 -14.38
N GLN A 116 -7.35 -1.62 -13.17
CA GLN A 116 -7.60 -3.02 -12.84
C GLN A 116 -8.20 -3.13 -11.44
N ILE A 117 -9.20 -3.99 -11.27
CA ILE A 117 -9.67 -4.46 -9.96
C ILE A 117 -9.28 -5.92 -9.85
N CYS A 118 -8.36 -6.24 -8.96
CA CYS A 118 -7.82 -7.60 -8.82
C CYS A 118 -7.60 -8.00 -7.36
N LYS A 119 -7.30 -9.28 -7.15
CA LYS A 119 -6.74 -9.76 -5.89
C LYS A 119 -5.25 -9.45 -5.84
N SER A 120 -4.83 -8.95 -4.67
CA SER A 120 -3.43 -8.75 -4.31
C SER A 120 -3.13 -9.51 -3.02
N PHE A 121 -1.86 -9.86 -2.82
CA PHE A 121 -1.45 -10.78 -1.79
C PHE A 121 -0.25 -10.21 -1.02
N ARG A 122 -0.37 -10.09 0.31
CA ARG A 122 0.73 -9.67 1.17
C ARG A 122 0.80 -10.61 2.36
N ASN A 123 1.95 -11.25 2.52
CA ASN A 123 2.19 -12.14 3.64
C ASN A 123 2.38 -11.32 4.93
N GLU A 124 2.11 -11.93 6.08
CA GLU A 124 2.24 -11.31 7.40
C GLU A 124 1.23 -10.18 7.69
N GLU A 125 0.39 -9.81 6.73
CA GLU A 125 -0.67 -8.80 6.91
C GLU A 125 -2.00 -9.46 7.31
N SER A 126 -2.35 -9.38 8.60
CA SER A 126 -3.66 -9.84 9.11
C SER A 126 -4.09 -8.97 10.29
N GLY A 127 -5.36 -8.57 10.31
CA GLY A 127 -5.89 -7.74 11.38
C GLY A 127 -7.21 -7.06 11.04
N ARG A 128 -7.54 -6.04 11.81
CA ARG A 128 -8.79 -5.29 11.68
C ARG A 128 -8.99 -4.71 10.27
N TYR A 129 -7.92 -4.22 9.66
CA TYR A 129 -7.91 -3.53 8.37
C TYR A 129 -7.09 -4.28 7.31
N HIS A 130 -6.61 -5.48 7.61
CA HIS A 130 -5.73 -6.27 6.75
C HIS A 130 -6.21 -7.72 6.64
N ASN A 131 -6.07 -8.25 5.44
CA ASN A 131 -6.21 -9.68 5.15
C ASN A 131 -5.12 -10.02 4.11
N PRO A 132 -4.45 -11.17 4.22
CA PRO A 132 -3.34 -11.50 3.33
C PRO A 132 -3.73 -11.59 1.84
N GLU A 133 -4.98 -11.89 1.53
CA GLU A 133 -5.60 -11.70 0.22
C GLU A 133 -6.64 -10.58 0.31
N PHE A 134 -6.49 -9.54 -0.49
CA PHE A 134 -7.40 -8.39 -0.48
C PHE A 134 -7.70 -7.94 -1.92
N THR A 135 -8.69 -7.06 -2.06
CA THR A 135 -9.05 -6.49 -3.36
C THR A 135 -8.44 -5.12 -3.51
N MET A 136 -7.68 -4.94 -4.58
CA MET A 136 -7.05 -3.68 -4.97
C MET A 136 -7.72 -3.12 -6.22
N LEU A 137 -7.91 -1.81 -6.25
CA LEU A 137 -8.14 -1.03 -7.45
C LEU A 137 -6.84 -0.26 -7.74
N GLU A 138 -6.31 -0.40 -8.95
CA GLU A 138 -5.13 0.33 -9.36
C GLU A 138 -5.36 0.92 -10.74
N TRP A 139 -4.95 2.18 -10.98
CA TRP A 139 -5.12 2.82 -12.26
C TRP A 139 -4.01 3.81 -12.59
N TYR A 140 -3.82 4.04 -13.88
CA TYR A 140 -2.76 4.85 -14.44
C TYR A 140 -3.30 5.81 -15.49
N ARG A 141 -2.82 7.06 -15.45
CA ARG A 141 -3.27 8.15 -16.32
C ARG A 141 -2.07 8.78 -17.04
N PRO A 142 -1.73 8.32 -18.28
CA PRO A 142 -0.76 9.01 -19.11
C PRO A 142 -1.11 10.49 -19.29
N GLY A 143 -0.12 11.38 -19.14
CA GLY A 143 -0.26 12.82 -19.22
C GLY A 143 -0.77 13.51 -17.95
N PHE A 144 -1.04 12.76 -16.86
CA PHE A 144 -1.34 13.33 -15.54
C PHE A 144 -0.06 13.39 -14.71
N ASP A 145 0.03 14.45 -13.91
CA ASP A 145 0.87 14.48 -12.71
C ASP A 145 0.11 13.94 -11.48
N HIS A 146 0.77 13.87 -10.34
CA HIS A 146 0.14 13.40 -9.11
C HIS A 146 -0.98 14.33 -8.62
N HIS A 147 -0.96 15.63 -8.92
CA HIS A 147 -2.04 16.56 -8.55
C HIS A 147 -3.30 16.32 -9.38
N ALA A 148 -3.17 16.13 -10.69
CA ALA A 148 -4.30 15.80 -11.56
C ALA A 148 -4.89 14.42 -11.18
N LEU A 149 -4.05 13.46 -10.76
CA LEU A 149 -4.52 12.17 -10.29
C LEU A 149 -5.24 12.28 -8.93
N MET A 150 -4.78 13.14 -8.02
CA MET A 150 -5.49 13.45 -6.77
C MET A 150 -6.87 14.07 -7.05
N ASP A 151 -7.02 14.92 -8.08
CA ASP A 151 -8.34 15.48 -8.48
C ASP A 151 -9.31 14.38 -8.93
N GLU A 152 -8.84 13.44 -9.75
CA GLU A 152 -9.66 12.32 -10.22
C GLU A 152 -10.02 11.37 -9.06
N MET A 153 -9.07 11.11 -8.16
CA MET A 153 -9.30 10.28 -6.99
C MET A 153 -10.27 10.91 -6.01
N ASP A 154 -10.17 12.21 -5.77
CA ASP A 154 -11.13 12.94 -4.91
C ASP A 154 -12.56 12.79 -5.44
N ALA A 155 -12.76 12.89 -6.76
CA ALA A 155 -14.06 12.65 -7.38
C ALA A 155 -14.58 11.23 -7.15
N LEU A 156 -13.71 10.22 -7.20
CA LEU A 156 -14.06 8.84 -6.89
C LEU A 156 -14.43 8.64 -5.42
N LEU A 157 -13.65 9.24 -4.51
CA LEU A 157 -13.90 9.17 -3.07
C LEU A 157 -15.22 9.82 -2.70
N GLN A 158 -15.52 11.02 -3.23
CA GLN A 158 -16.79 11.69 -3.01
C GLN A 158 -17.98 10.85 -3.49
N GLN A 159 -17.85 10.19 -4.65
CA GLN A 159 -18.91 9.33 -5.20
C GLN A 159 -19.14 8.09 -4.30
N VAL A 160 -18.10 7.44 -3.81
CA VAL A 160 -18.21 6.17 -3.07
C VAL A 160 -18.52 6.40 -1.59
N LEU A 161 -17.85 7.38 -0.96
CA LEU A 161 -17.99 7.66 0.47
C LEU A 161 -19.14 8.64 0.77
N SER A 162 -19.70 9.30 -0.25
CA SER A 162 -20.69 10.38 -0.08
C SER A 162 -20.20 11.48 0.87
N CYS A 163 -18.91 11.80 0.81
CA CYS A 163 -18.24 12.81 1.64
C CYS A 163 -18.03 14.13 0.88
N GLY A 164 -17.60 15.18 1.60
CA GLY A 164 -17.13 16.42 0.99
C GLY A 164 -15.78 16.24 0.28
N ALA A 165 -15.34 17.31 -0.44
CA ALA A 165 -14.04 17.33 -1.09
C ALA A 165 -12.91 17.09 -0.07
N ALA A 166 -11.90 16.35 -0.48
CA ALA A 166 -10.76 16.02 0.36
C ALA A 166 -9.87 17.24 0.64
N GLU A 167 -9.27 17.26 1.81
CA GLU A 167 -8.20 18.20 2.16
C GLU A 167 -6.88 17.76 1.52
N ARG A 168 -5.92 18.71 1.42
CA ARG A 168 -4.58 18.45 0.87
C ARG A 168 -3.53 19.14 1.72
N MET A 169 -2.51 18.40 2.09
CA MET A 169 -1.34 18.94 2.79
C MET A 169 -0.07 18.20 2.37
N SER A 170 1.07 18.89 2.36
CA SER A 170 2.33 18.20 2.14
C SER A 170 2.72 17.38 3.40
N TYR A 171 3.55 16.36 3.21
CA TYR A 171 4.12 15.58 4.30
C TYR A 171 4.80 16.49 5.35
N GLN A 172 5.52 17.51 4.86
CA GLN A 172 6.12 18.52 5.73
C GLN A 172 5.08 19.30 6.54
N GLN A 173 3.98 19.72 5.90
CA GLN A 173 2.91 20.44 6.60
C GLN A 173 2.22 19.56 7.65
N ALA A 174 1.98 18.29 7.34
CA ALA A 174 1.39 17.35 8.29
C ALA A 174 2.24 17.21 9.56
N PHE A 175 3.56 17.02 9.40
CA PHE A 175 4.49 16.96 10.55
C PHE A 175 4.57 18.26 11.34
N LEU A 176 4.66 19.39 10.66
CA LEU A 176 4.73 20.70 11.34
C LEU A 176 3.45 20.99 12.11
N GLN A 177 2.31 20.71 11.55
CA GLN A 177 1.02 20.97 12.16
C GLN A 177 0.75 20.08 13.38
N VAL A 178 1.10 18.79 13.30
CA VAL A 178 0.75 17.82 14.34
C VAL A 178 1.89 17.64 15.36
N LEU A 179 3.14 17.59 14.90
CA LEU A 179 4.31 17.24 15.72
C LEU A 179 5.27 18.42 15.95
N SER A 180 5.02 19.58 15.32
CA SER A 180 5.85 20.77 15.41
C SER A 180 7.33 20.55 15.06
N VAL A 181 7.62 19.55 14.20
CA VAL A 181 8.98 19.23 13.72
C VAL A 181 8.98 19.13 12.18
N CYS A 182 10.06 19.64 11.55
CA CYS A 182 10.21 19.54 10.11
C CYS A 182 10.82 18.20 9.70
N PRO A 183 10.10 17.30 9.01
CA PRO A 183 10.60 15.98 8.66
C PRO A 183 11.73 16.00 7.61
N LEU A 184 11.87 17.10 6.85
CA LEU A 184 12.87 17.23 5.79
C LEU A 184 14.23 17.75 6.30
N THR A 185 14.26 18.49 7.42
CA THR A 185 15.48 19.17 7.88
C THR A 185 15.89 18.86 9.32
N ALA A 186 14.99 18.33 10.14
CA ALA A 186 15.29 17.98 11.52
C ALA A 186 16.41 16.93 11.60
N SER A 187 17.30 17.07 12.56
CA SER A 187 18.30 16.05 12.91
C SER A 187 17.64 14.81 13.53
N MET A 188 18.37 13.69 13.60
CA MET A 188 17.90 12.50 14.31
C MET A 188 17.56 12.78 15.77
N ASP A 189 18.35 13.61 16.45
CA ASP A 189 18.11 13.96 17.85
C ASP A 189 16.81 14.77 18.01
N GLU A 190 16.54 15.72 17.11
CA GLU A 190 15.28 16.48 17.10
C GLU A 190 14.07 15.57 16.83
N LEU A 191 14.18 14.62 15.89
CA LEU A 191 13.13 13.64 15.62
C LEU A 191 12.89 12.73 16.84
N LYS A 192 13.97 12.24 17.48
CA LYS A 192 13.87 11.43 18.71
C LYS A 192 13.19 12.19 19.85
N GLN A 193 13.47 13.47 20.01
CA GLN A 193 12.78 14.32 21.00
C GLN A 193 11.29 14.51 20.66
N ALA A 194 10.98 14.76 19.40
CA ALA A 194 9.59 14.89 18.94
C ALA A 194 8.79 13.57 19.03
N ALA A 195 9.44 12.42 19.06
CA ALA A 195 8.83 11.11 19.23
C ALA A 195 8.42 10.77 20.67
N LEU A 196 8.98 11.47 21.69
CA LEU A 196 8.70 11.18 23.10
C LEU A 196 7.21 11.30 23.48
N PRO A 197 6.46 12.35 23.06
CA PRO A 197 5.04 12.46 23.36
C PRO A 197 4.18 11.38 22.73
N LEU A 198 4.68 10.66 21.72
CA LEU A 198 4.01 9.59 21.01
C LEU A 198 4.19 8.21 21.68
N ASN A 199 4.80 8.15 22.86
CA ASN A 199 5.22 6.91 23.54
C ASN A 199 6.22 6.07 22.71
N LEU A 200 6.98 6.71 21.83
CA LEU A 200 8.01 6.08 21.01
C LEU A 200 9.42 6.20 21.60
N GLY A 201 9.57 6.71 22.82
CA GLY A 201 10.87 7.01 23.42
C GLY A 201 11.86 5.85 23.41
N ASP A 202 11.43 4.67 23.84
CA ASP A 202 12.29 3.48 23.89
C ASP A 202 12.70 3.01 22.47
N VAL A 203 11.78 3.02 21.53
CA VAL A 203 12.05 2.65 20.12
C VAL A 203 12.96 3.70 19.48
N ALA A 204 12.62 4.97 19.61
CA ALA A 204 13.38 6.08 19.03
C ALA A 204 14.82 6.16 19.59
N ALA A 205 15.05 5.81 20.85
CA ALA A 205 16.39 5.83 21.44
C ALA A 205 17.36 4.89 20.71
N HIS A 206 16.87 3.74 20.23
CA HIS A 206 17.67 2.69 19.57
C HIS A 206 17.60 2.75 18.03
N GLU A 207 16.62 3.47 17.47
CA GLU A 207 16.45 3.57 16.03
C GLU A 207 17.56 4.45 15.41
N THR A 208 18.15 3.95 14.34
CA THR A 208 19.23 4.63 13.59
C THR A 208 18.83 4.98 12.16
N ASP A 209 17.78 4.32 11.63
CA ASP A 209 17.21 4.62 10.32
C ASP A 209 16.20 5.76 10.44
N ARG A 210 16.48 6.86 9.71
CA ARG A 210 15.66 8.06 9.73
C ARG A 210 14.25 7.80 9.18
N ASP A 211 14.14 7.04 8.11
CA ASP A 211 12.87 6.79 7.44
C ASP A 211 11.98 5.90 8.29
N THR A 212 12.54 4.90 8.96
CA THR A 212 11.82 4.07 9.93
C THR A 212 11.24 4.94 11.07
N LEU A 213 12.04 5.87 11.61
CA LEU A 213 11.56 6.76 12.68
C LEU A 213 10.45 7.70 12.16
N LEU A 214 10.60 8.29 10.99
CA LEU A 214 9.57 9.14 10.38
C LEU A 214 8.26 8.37 10.11
N GLN A 215 8.33 7.15 9.61
CA GLN A 215 7.16 6.29 9.40
C GLN A 215 6.44 5.97 10.70
N LEU A 216 7.18 5.60 11.76
CA LEU A 216 6.60 5.37 13.08
C LEU A 216 5.93 6.62 13.66
N MET A 217 6.59 7.78 13.55
CA MET A 217 6.03 9.05 14.00
C MET A 217 4.79 9.45 13.21
N PHE A 218 4.79 9.21 11.90
CA PHE A 218 3.63 9.47 11.05
C PHE A 218 2.46 8.59 11.46
N SER A 219 2.66 7.27 11.53
CA SER A 219 1.60 6.32 11.85
C SER A 219 1.05 6.52 13.27
N MET A 220 1.90 6.73 14.27
CA MET A 220 1.46 6.87 15.65
C MET A 220 0.95 8.27 16.01
N GLY A 221 1.41 9.30 15.31
CA GLY A 221 1.11 10.70 15.65
C GLY A 221 0.20 11.39 14.65
N VAL A 222 0.44 11.24 13.35
CA VAL A 222 -0.20 12.04 12.31
C VAL A 222 -1.49 11.37 11.79
N GLU A 223 -1.43 10.11 11.41
CA GLU A 223 -2.58 9.39 10.80
C GLU A 223 -3.86 9.49 11.62
N SER A 224 -3.76 9.36 12.94
CA SER A 224 -4.92 9.39 13.84
C SER A 224 -5.57 10.77 13.98
N VAL A 225 -4.90 11.84 13.52
CA VAL A 225 -5.35 13.23 13.69
C VAL A 225 -5.90 13.82 12.40
N ILE A 226 -5.29 13.50 11.26
CA ILE A 226 -5.69 14.02 9.95
C ILE A 226 -6.89 13.25 9.37
N GLY A 227 -7.59 13.86 8.41
CA GLY A 227 -8.63 13.18 7.65
C GLY A 227 -9.83 12.70 8.47
N GLN A 228 -10.18 13.35 9.57
CA GLN A 228 -11.26 12.89 10.46
C GLN A 228 -12.67 13.18 9.92
N GLN A 229 -12.87 14.28 9.20
CA GLN A 229 -14.17 14.72 8.69
C GLN A 229 -14.34 14.45 7.20
N VAL A 230 -13.30 14.70 6.43
CA VAL A 230 -13.18 14.40 5.00
C VAL A 230 -11.85 13.71 4.74
N PRO A 231 -11.69 12.95 3.65
CA PRO A 231 -10.38 12.38 3.29
C PRO A 231 -9.31 13.47 3.17
N VAL A 232 -8.06 13.11 3.43
CA VAL A 232 -6.92 14.01 3.25
C VAL A 232 -5.87 13.35 2.37
N PHE A 233 -5.39 14.08 1.37
CA PHE A 233 -4.20 13.73 0.61
C PHE A 233 -2.98 14.29 1.31
N VAL A 234 -2.04 13.44 1.66
CA VAL A 234 -0.70 13.82 2.08
C VAL A 234 0.24 13.61 0.91
N TYR A 235 0.91 14.63 0.44
CA TYR A 235 1.76 14.59 -0.76
C TYR A 235 3.17 15.13 -0.48
N ASP A 236 4.09 14.99 -1.44
CA ASP A 236 5.49 15.40 -1.32
C ASP A 236 6.20 14.69 -0.15
N PHE A 237 6.22 13.37 -0.20
CA PHE A 237 6.94 12.54 0.76
C PHE A 237 8.45 12.77 0.66
N PRO A 238 9.25 12.55 1.73
CA PRO A 238 10.71 12.63 1.64
C PRO A 238 11.27 11.81 0.47
N ALA A 239 12.28 12.35 -0.23
CA ALA A 239 12.91 11.69 -1.38
C ALA A 239 13.45 10.28 -1.06
N SER A 240 13.89 10.05 0.18
CA SER A 240 14.30 8.72 0.67
C SER A 240 13.14 7.71 0.75
N GLN A 241 11.88 8.19 0.76
CA GLN A 241 10.65 7.38 0.78
C GLN A 241 9.93 7.41 -0.58
N ALA A 242 10.66 7.68 -1.66
CA ALA A 242 10.10 7.83 -3.00
C ALA A 242 9.41 6.55 -3.52
N ALA A 243 9.79 5.37 -3.06
CA ALA A 243 9.36 4.10 -3.64
C ALA A 243 9.54 4.09 -5.17
N LEU A 244 8.45 3.99 -5.93
CA LEU A 244 8.43 4.00 -7.39
C LEU A 244 8.05 5.38 -7.98
N ALA A 245 7.96 6.42 -7.14
CA ALA A 245 7.74 7.80 -7.57
C ALA A 245 9.02 8.46 -8.08
N ARG A 246 8.88 9.41 -8.99
CA ARG A 246 9.99 10.28 -9.36
C ARG A 246 10.27 11.31 -8.27
N ILE A 247 11.52 11.76 -8.20
CA ILE A 247 11.90 12.90 -7.35
C ILE A 247 11.37 14.18 -7.97
N SER A 248 10.85 15.09 -7.15
CA SER A 248 10.32 16.36 -7.64
C SER A 248 11.42 17.21 -8.27
N PRO A 249 11.24 17.70 -9.50
CA PRO A 249 12.20 18.61 -10.13
C PRO A 249 12.21 20.02 -9.48
N ALA A 250 11.16 20.36 -8.73
CA ALA A 250 11.04 21.64 -8.04
C ALA A 250 11.74 21.62 -6.66
N ASP A 251 11.75 20.47 -5.97
CA ASP A 251 12.43 20.30 -4.69
C ASP A 251 12.97 18.87 -4.59
N SER A 252 14.26 18.70 -4.77
CA SER A 252 14.93 17.40 -4.73
C SER A 252 14.88 16.68 -3.37
N ARG A 253 14.38 17.32 -2.32
CA ARG A 253 14.20 16.70 -1.01
C ARG A 253 12.93 15.86 -0.91
N VAL A 254 12.02 15.98 -1.89
CA VAL A 254 10.73 15.30 -1.91
C VAL A 254 10.50 14.52 -3.20
N ALA A 255 9.67 13.48 -3.08
CA ALA A 255 9.17 12.69 -4.21
C ALA A 255 7.74 13.08 -4.52
N GLU A 256 7.35 13.02 -5.78
CA GLU A 256 5.98 13.25 -6.25
C GLU A 256 5.11 12.02 -5.95
N ARG A 257 4.97 11.72 -4.67
CA ARG A 257 4.20 10.64 -4.05
C ARG A 257 3.10 11.24 -3.19
N PHE A 258 1.93 10.61 -3.16
CA PHE A 258 0.86 10.95 -2.26
C PHE A 258 0.22 9.71 -1.64
N GLU A 259 -0.34 9.86 -0.46
CA GLU A 259 -1.18 8.88 0.19
C GLU A 259 -2.50 9.52 0.62
N VAL A 260 -3.52 8.70 0.79
CA VAL A 260 -4.86 9.16 1.18
C VAL A 260 -5.24 8.54 2.50
N TYR A 261 -5.64 9.39 3.44
CA TYR A 261 -6.06 8.98 4.78
C TYR A 261 -7.49 9.42 5.05
N PHE A 262 -8.26 8.56 5.68
CA PHE A 262 -9.60 8.88 6.17
C PHE A 262 -9.91 8.08 7.44
N GLN A 263 -10.32 8.79 8.49
CA GLN A 263 -10.66 8.22 9.81
C GLN A 263 -9.54 7.32 10.40
N GLY A 264 -8.28 7.76 10.25
CA GLY A 264 -7.10 7.03 10.73
C GLY A 264 -6.77 5.77 9.92
N ILE A 265 -7.23 5.69 8.66
CA ILE A 265 -6.98 4.55 7.77
C ILE A 265 -6.38 5.07 6.46
N GLU A 266 -5.22 4.55 6.09
CA GLU A 266 -4.67 4.71 4.76
C GLU A 266 -5.55 3.97 3.74
N LEU A 267 -6.06 4.70 2.74
CA LEU A 267 -6.87 4.16 1.67
C LEU A 267 -6.09 3.86 0.40
N ALA A 268 -5.10 4.71 0.08
CA ALA A 268 -4.41 4.64 -1.19
C ALA A 268 -3.01 5.25 -1.13
N ASN A 269 -2.16 4.80 -2.06
CA ASN A 269 -0.81 5.29 -2.29
C ASN A 269 -0.61 5.49 -3.79
N GLY A 270 -0.17 6.67 -4.20
CA GLY A 270 -0.05 7.05 -5.60
C GLY A 270 1.21 7.84 -5.89
N PHE A 271 1.60 7.80 -7.16
CA PHE A 271 2.86 8.36 -7.64
C PHE A 271 2.67 9.17 -8.92
N HIS A 272 3.50 10.19 -9.12
CA HIS A 272 3.96 10.52 -10.44
C HIS A 272 5.11 9.58 -10.75
N GLU A 273 4.94 8.74 -11.75
CA GLU A 273 5.74 7.54 -11.95
C GLU A 273 7.18 7.85 -12.35
N LEU A 274 8.12 7.07 -11.81
CA LEU A 274 9.49 7.06 -12.31
C LEU A 274 9.51 6.38 -13.67
N SER A 275 9.96 7.12 -14.70
CA SER A 275 10.06 6.62 -16.07
C SER A 275 11.47 6.16 -16.46
N ASP A 276 12.49 6.51 -15.66
CA ASP A 276 13.89 6.13 -15.92
C ASP A 276 14.14 4.68 -15.48
N GLY A 277 14.36 3.81 -16.47
CA GLY A 277 14.60 2.38 -16.22
C GLY A 277 15.96 2.08 -15.59
N ASP A 278 16.97 2.94 -15.77
CA ASP A 278 18.28 2.76 -15.12
C ASP A 278 18.21 3.14 -13.64
N GLU A 279 17.53 4.24 -13.32
CA GLU A 279 17.26 4.64 -11.94
C GLU A 279 16.39 3.60 -11.23
N GLN A 280 15.35 3.09 -11.90
CA GLN A 280 14.48 2.05 -11.32
C GLN A 280 15.26 0.78 -10.99
N GLN A 281 16.14 0.34 -11.87
CA GLN A 281 17.00 -0.81 -11.61
C GLN A 281 17.92 -0.56 -10.43
N ALA A 282 18.55 0.62 -10.36
CA ALA A 282 19.43 0.98 -9.24
C ALA A 282 18.70 1.00 -7.90
N ARG A 283 17.42 1.43 -7.86
CA ARG A 283 16.58 1.38 -6.65
C ARG A 283 16.30 -0.06 -6.22
N PHE A 284 15.94 -0.95 -7.15
CA PHE A 284 15.75 -2.37 -6.84
C PHE A 284 17.01 -3.05 -6.30
N GLU A 285 18.17 -2.72 -6.87
CA GLU A 285 19.47 -3.22 -6.39
C GLU A 285 19.78 -2.69 -4.98
N ALA A 286 19.47 -1.42 -4.70
CA ALA A 286 19.64 -0.81 -3.37
C ALA A 286 18.71 -1.46 -2.32
N ASP A 287 17.46 -1.72 -2.67
CA ASP A 287 16.52 -2.44 -1.79
C ASP A 287 17.07 -3.83 -1.43
N ASN A 288 17.52 -4.60 -2.43
CA ASN A 288 18.09 -5.91 -2.21
C ASN A 288 19.35 -5.84 -1.33
N ALA A 289 20.23 -4.85 -1.53
CA ALA A 289 21.37 -4.63 -0.67
C ALA A 289 20.94 -4.33 0.78
N LYS A 290 19.90 -3.49 0.97
CA LYS A 290 19.32 -3.21 2.28
C LYS A 290 18.70 -4.46 2.91
N ARG A 291 17.97 -5.28 2.14
CA ARG A 291 17.43 -6.57 2.60
C ARG A 291 18.51 -7.47 3.18
N LEU A 292 19.65 -7.61 2.50
CA LEU A 292 20.77 -8.41 2.98
C LEU A 292 21.35 -7.89 4.31
N THR A 293 21.45 -6.56 4.47
CA THR A 293 21.93 -5.99 5.75
C THR A 293 20.96 -6.25 6.90
N MET A 294 19.67 -6.42 6.60
CA MET A 294 18.62 -6.77 7.57
C MET A 294 18.49 -8.28 7.80
N GLY A 295 19.28 -9.11 7.11
CA GLY A 295 19.21 -10.57 7.19
C GLY A 295 18.02 -11.16 6.42
N LEU A 296 17.41 -10.40 5.53
CA LEU A 296 16.33 -10.83 4.63
C LEU A 296 16.93 -11.41 3.33
N THR A 297 16.16 -12.27 2.66
CA THR A 297 16.54 -12.82 1.35
C THR A 297 16.37 -11.78 0.25
N GLU A 298 17.28 -11.73 -0.71
CA GLU A 298 17.10 -10.96 -1.95
C GLU A 298 15.83 -11.42 -2.69
N GLN A 299 15.19 -10.48 -3.36
CA GLN A 299 14.03 -10.75 -4.22
C GLN A 299 14.45 -10.65 -5.69
N PRO A 300 13.90 -11.49 -6.57
CA PRO A 300 14.19 -11.40 -8.01
C PRO A 300 13.64 -10.10 -8.60
N ILE A 301 14.53 -9.35 -9.24
CA ILE A 301 14.18 -8.10 -9.94
C ILE A 301 13.38 -8.43 -11.20
N ASP A 302 12.31 -7.68 -11.46
CA ASP A 302 11.56 -7.78 -12.72
C ASP A 302 12.29 -7.05 -13.85
N HIS A 303 13.17 -7.79 -14.54
CA HIS A 303 13.88 -7.27 -15.70
C HIS A 303 12.98 -6.95 -16.89
N HIS A 304 11.77 -7.53 -16.97
CA HIS A 304 10.80 -7.17 -18.01
C HIS A 304 10.21 -5.78 -17.76
N LEU A 305 9.95 -5.41 -16.51
CA LEU A 305 9.57 -4.05 -16.16
C LEU A 305 10.69 -3.08 -16.51
N VAL A 306 11.93 -3.35 -16.08
CA VAL A 306 13.08 -2.49 -16.40
C VAL A 306 13.25 -2.31 -17.91
N ALA A 307 13.14 -3.39 -18.67
CA ALA A 307 13.20 -3.32 -20.14
C ALA A 307 12.04 -2.49 -20.75
N ALA A 308 10.83 -2.60 -20.19
CA ALA A 308 9.68 -1.82 -20.63
C ALA A 308 9.86 -0.32 -20.37
N LEU A 309 10.37 0.06 -19.20
CA LEU A 309 10.69 1.45 -18.88
C LEU A 309 11.74 2.01 -19.87
N LYS A 310 12.81 1.25 -20.14
CA LYS A 310 13.86 1.63 -21.11
C LYS A 310 13.37 1.71 -22.55
N ALA A 311 12.35 0.95 -22.91
CA ALA A 311 11.77 0.98 -24.25
C ALA A 311 10.90 2.23 -24.50
N GLY A 312 10.47 2.91 -23.47
CA GLY A 312 9.68 4.14 -23.51
C GLY A 312 8.43 4.06 -22.66
N PHE A 313 8.52 4.55 -21.44
CA PHE A 313 7.38 4.69 -20.53
C PHE A 313 6.79 6.09 -20.66
N PRO A 314 5.46 6.25 -20.79
CA PRO A 314 4.87 7.57 -20.91
C PRO A 314 4.99 8.37 -19.60
N ASP A 315 5.04 9.70 -19.69
CA ASP A 315 4.80 10.55 -18.52
C ASP A 315 3.41 10.23 -17.94
N CYS A 316 3.33 9.76 -16.71
CA CYS A 316 2.15 9.07 -16.18
C CYS A 316 2.08 9.21 -14.66
N ALA A 317 0.86 9.32 -14.13
CA ALA A 317 0.62 9.13 -12.72
C ALA A 317 -0.25 7.88 -12.49
N GLY A 318 0.02 7.17 -11.40
CA GLY A 318 -0.70 5.95 -11.00
C GLY A 318 -1.01 5.92 -9.51
N VAL A 319 -2.03 5.18 -9.14
CA VAL A 319 -2.44 5.02 -7.73
C VAL A 319 -3.06 3.66 -7.48
N ALA A 320 -2.71 3.07 -6.34
CA ALA A 320 -3.29 1.86 -5.79
C ALA A 320 -4.20 2.18 -4.60
N LEU A 321 -5.43 1.66 -4.60
CA LEU A 321 -6.45 1.88 -3.59
C LEU A 321 -6.96 0.54 -3.05
N GLY A 322 -7.01 0.41 -1.72
CA GLY A 322 -7.56 -0.75 -1.03
C GLY A 322 -9.09 -0.75 -1.04
N ILE A 323 -9.69 -1.53 -1.95
CA ILE A 323 -11.16 -1.63 -2.10
C ILE A 323 -11.84 -2.09 -0.82
N ASP A 324 -11.26 -3.03 -0.08
CA ASP A 324 -11.89 -3.56 1.12
C ASP A 324 -12.00 -2.51 2.22
N ARG A 325 -10.97 -1.67 2.39
CA ARG A 325 -10.97 -0.53 3.32
C ARG A 325 -11.95 0.56 2.87
N LEU A 326 -11.97 0.89 1.59
CA LEU A 326 -12.90 1.87 1.03
C LEU A 326 -14.35 1.45 1.26
N ILE A 327 -14.70 0.20 0.94
CA ILE A 327 -16.07 -0.32 1.13
C ILE A 327 -16.42 -0.43 2.61
N MET A 328 -15.47 -0.83 3.46
CA MET A 328 -15.68 -0.85 4.91
C MET A 328 -16.10 0.53 5.43
N LEU A 329 -15.42 1.59 5.02
CA LEU A 329 -15.76 2.96 5.41
C LEU A 329 -17.08 3.42 4.78
N ALA A 330 -17.30 3.14 3.49
CA ALA A 330 -18.55 3.52 2.79
C ALA A 330 -19.79 2.89 3.44
N LEU A 331 -19.67 1.70 4.02
CA LEU A 331 -20.76 1.01 4.70
C LEU A 331 -20.79 1.24 6.23
N GLY A 332 -19.95 2.15 6.75
CA GLY A 332 -19.85 2.42 8.18
C GLY A 332 -19.43 1.21 9.03
N GLN A 333 -18.70 0.27 8.42
CA GLN A 333 -18.22 -0.90 9.12
C GLN A 333 -16.86 -0.61 9.78
N THR A 334 -16.50 -1.42 10.78
CA THR A 334 -15.28 -1.20 11.59
C THR A 334 -14.23 -2.27 11.41
N HIS A 335 -14.51 -3.31 10.63
CA HIS A 335 -13.62 -4.45 10.38
C HIS A 335 -13.82 -4.95 8.95
N ILE A 336 -12.73 -5.22 8.21
CA ILE A 336 -12.83 -5.68 6.81
C ILE A 336 -13.56 -7.02 6.66
N ALA A 337 -13.56 -7.88 7.67
CA ALA A 337 -14.34 -9.12 7.67
C ALA A 337 -15.86 -8.88 7.52
N GLN A 338 -16.36 -7.66 7.80
CA GLN A 338 -17.77 -7.31 7.62
C GLN A 338 -18.13 -6.96 6.17
N VAL A 339 -17.12 -6.83 5.29
CA VAL A 339 -17.29 -6.55 3.86
C VAL A 339 -16.60 -7.58 2.95
N THR A 340 -15.94 -8.58 3.55
CA THR A 340 -15.29 -9.71 2.89
C THR A 340 -16.03 -11.00 3.26
N ALA A 341 -16.37 -11.82 2.26
CA ALA A 341 -17.17 -13.03 2.52
C ALA A 341 -16.42 -14.02 3.44
N PHE A 342 -15.18 -14.34 3.08
CA PHE A 342 -14.36 -15.33 3.78
C PHE A 342 -12.94 -14.75 3.98
N PRO A 343 -12.65 -14.11 5.12
CA PRO A 343 -11.29 -13.74 5.48
C PRO A 343 -10.46 -15.00 5.77
N VAL A 344 -9.12 -14.86 5.78
CA VAL A 344 -8.19 -15.98 5.94
C VAL A 344 -8.46 -16.86 7.15
N THR A 345 -9.09 -16.32 8.19
CA THR A 345 -9.42 -17.05 9.44
C THR A 345 -10.49 -18.11 9.26
N ILE A 346 -11.26 -18.07 8.15
CA ILE A 346 -12.35 -19.02 7.86
C ILE A 346 -12.38 -19.46 6.38
N ALA A 347 -11.44 -19.02 5.57
CA ALA A 347 -11.34 -19.36 4.14
C ALA A 347 -10.93 -20.81 3.94
#